data_347c192983af58e8a939f0f72c1ff862
#
_entry.id   347c192983af58e8a939f0f72c1ff862
#
_cell.length_a   1.000
_cell.length_b   1.000
_cell.length_c   1.000
_cell.angle_alpha   90.00
_cell.angle_beta   90.00
_cell.angle_gamma   90.00
#
_symmetry.space_group_name_H-M   'P 1'
#
loop_
_entity.id
_entity.type
_entity.pdbx_description
1 polymer ?
#
loop_
_entity_poly.entity_id
_entity_poly.type
_entity_poly.pdbx_seq_one_letter_code
_entity_poly.pdbx_strand_id
1 'polypeptide(L)'
;LQAAGRCNREGKNGLSTTYVFSLSKEHNLPKGEMQAANYARLSLGTGIDWFAPDVMTSYFKQLYCRKECFDVKKMKHYLYNPKEICFATAAKEFQMIEDNGINVVVCWINSFELIQQLLEKGPSYILIKKLSKYIVNITKTDFKTLLDMGVISEKKEGLFVVDYKQQYDEHIGLCIDNNWANEVLIQ
;
A
#
# COMPACT_ATOMS: atom_id res chain seq x y z
N LEU A 1 -13.48 -12.04 -2.43
CA LEU A 1 -14.19 -12.56 -3.59
C LEU A 1 -13.39 -12.37 -4.89
N GLN A 2 -12.94 -11.17 -5.22
CA GLN A 2 -12.18 -10.92 -6.44
C GLN A 2 -10.87 -11.73 -6.52
N ALA A 3 -10.14 -11.83 -5.41
CA ALA A 3 -8.93 -12.66 -5.32
C ALA A 3 -9.27 -14.16 -5.44
N ALA A 4 -10.36 -14.61 -4.80
CA ALA A 4 -10.85 -15.97 -4.92
C ALA A 4 -11.23 -16.34 -6.38
N GLY A 5 -11.88 -15.42 -7.10
CA GLY A 5 -12.20 -15.61 -8.52
C GLY A 5 -10.97 -15.73 -9.44
N ARG A 6 -9.77 -15.40 -8.95
CA ARG A 6 -8.51 -15.57 -9.69
C ARG A 6 -7.78 -16.87 -9.37
N CYS A 7 -8.17 -17.59 -8.34
CA CYS A 7 -7.51 -18.80 -7.90
C CYS A 7 -7.52 -19.92 -8.97
N ASN A 8 -8.61 -20.02 -9.74
CA ASN A 8 -8.76 -20.95 -10.85
C ASN A 8 -9.48 -20.29 -12.04
N ARG A 9 -9.00 -19.15 -12.49
CA ARG A 9 -9.66 -18.32 -13.50
C ARG A 9 -9.92 -19.04 -14.83
N GLU A 10 -9.03 -19.93 -15.22
CA GLU A 10 -9.12 -20.64 -16.49
C GLU A 10 -9.75 -22.04 -16.37
N GLY A 11 -10.16 -22.43 -15.16
CA GLY A 11 -10.79 -23.74 -14.92
C GLY A 11 -9.88 -24.94 -15.16
N LYS A 12 -8.56 -24.75 -15.29
CA LYS A 12 -7.60 -25.81 -15.62
C LYS A 12 -7.33 -26.75 -14.44
N ASN A 13 -7.45 -26.23 -13.24
CA ASN A 13 -7.28 -26.99 -12.00
C ASN A 13 -8.67 -27.32 -11.46
N GLY A 14 -9.00 -28.51 -11.11
CA GLY A 14 -10.32 -28.89 -10.61
C GLY A 14 -10.84 -27.94 -9.52
N LEU A 15 -11.01 -28.37 -8.29
CA LEU A 15 -11.30 -27.49 -7.16
C LEU A 15 -10.03 -26.77 -6.68
N SER A 16 -10.13 -25.46 -6.50
CA SER A 16 -9.04 -24.65 -5.96
C SER A 16 -9.49 -24.00 -4.65
N THR A 17 -8.62 -24.01 -3.64
CA THR A 17 -8.93 -23.51 -2.31
C THR A 17 -8.40 -22.10 -2.13
N THR A 18 -9.21 -21.22 -1.60
CA THR A 18 -8.81 -19.86 -1.19
C THR A 18 -8.88 -19.78 0.33
N TYR A 19 -7.78 -19.38 0.93
CA TYR A 19 -7.70 -19.18 2.39
C TYR A 19 -7.96 -17.72 2.73
N VAL A 20 -8.89 -17.49 3.66
CA VAL A 20 -9.13 -16.18 4.25
C VAL A 20 -8.61 -16.20 5.67
N PHE A 21 -7.74 -15.29 6.00
CA PHE A 21 -7.13 -15.20 7.32
C PHE A 21 -7.08 -13.75 7.81
N SER A 22 -6.97 -13.60 9.10
CA SER A 22 -6.76 -12.31 9.77
C SER A 22 -5.42 -12.34 10.47
N LEU A 23 -4.65 -11.29 10.36
CA LEU A 23 -3.41 -11.14 11.11
C LEU A 23 -3.72 -10.94 12.59
N SER A 24 -2.92 -11.56 13.47
CA SER A 24 -3.10 -11.49 14.92
C SER A 24 -2.80 -10.12 15.53
N LYS A 25 -1.97 -9.31 14.84
CA LYS A 25 -1.68 -7.92 15.23
C LYS A 25 -2.55 -6.99 14.39
N GLU A 26 -3.13 -5.98 15.01
CA GLU A 26 -3.86 -4.93 14.32
C GLU A 26 -2.88 -4.13 13.46
N HIS A 27 -2.79 -4.48 12.20
CA HIS A 27 -2.17 -3.61 11.22
C HIS A 27 -3.15 -2.48 10.90
N ASN A 28 -2.66 -1.25 10.95
CA ASN A 28 -3.45 -0.08 10.59
C ASN A 28 -3.76 -0.10 9.10
N LEU A 29 -4.93 -0.61 8.76
CA LEU A 29 -5.47 -0.49 7.41
C LEU A 29 -5.79 0.98 7.11
N PRO A 30 -5.68 1.43 5.86
CA PRO A 30 -6.20 2.72 5.45
C PRO A 30 -7.66 2.89 5.91
N LYS A 31 -8.05 4.10 6.35
CA LYS A 31 -9.36 4.33 7.00
C LYS A 31 -10.56 3.79 6.22
N GLY A 32 -10.55 3.92 4.88
CA GLY A 32 -11.61 3.38 4.03
C GLY A 32 -11.65 1.85 3.99
N GLU A 33 -10.50 1.20 4.00
CA GLU A 33 -10.39 -0.26 4.00
C GLU A 33 -10.77 -0.86 5.35
N MET A 34 -10.47 -0.16 6.45
CA MET A 34 -10.86 -0.59 7.80
C MET A 34 -12.39 -0.68 7.95
N GLN A 35 -13.13 0.28 7.42
CA GLN A 35 -14.60 0.24 7.44
C GLN A 35 -15.12 -0.94 6.62
N ALA A 36 -14.62 -1.14 5.40
CA ALA A 36 -15.00 -2.25 4.55
C ALA A 36 -14.68 -3.60 5.20
N ALA A 37 -13.51 -3.73 5.85
CA ALA A 37 -13.13 -4.94 6.58
C ALA A 37 -14.04 -5.21 7.79
N ASN A 38 -14.44 -4.19 8.52
CA ASN A 38 -15.37 -4.33 9.66
C ASN A 38 -16.76 -4.79 9.19
N TYR A 39 -17.30 -4.21 8.11
CA TYR A 39 -18.56 -4.68 7.54
C TYR A 39 -18.45 -6.11 6.98
N ALA A 40 -17.32 -6.46 6.36
CA ALA A 40 -17.07 -7.81 5.93
C ALA A 40 -17.07 -8.79 7.12
N ARG A 41 -16.40 -8.48 8.22
CA ARG A 41 -16.40 -9.32 9.45
C ARG A 41 -17.80 -9.53 10.02
N LEU A 42 -18.65 -8.50 9.98
CA LEU A 42 -20.03 -8.59 10.47
C LEU A 42 -20.93 -9.41 9.52
N SER A 43 -20.67 -9.36 8.22
CA SER A 43 -21.49 -10.01 7.20
C SER A 43 -21.04 -11.44 6.88
N LEU A 44 -19.77 -11.77 7.15
CA LEU A 44 -19.13 -13.01 6.77
C LEU A 44 -18.89 -13.89 8.01
N GLY A 45 -19.97 -14.45 8.55
CA GLY A 45 -19.87 -15.45 9.62
C GLY A 45 -19.36 -16.81 9.14
N THR A 46 -19.01 -17.72 10.06
CA THR A 46 -18.71 -19.11 9.75
C THR A 46 -19.96 -19.82 9.22
N GLY A 47 -19.81 -20.61 8.16
CA GLY A 47 -20.91 -21.38 7.56
C GLY A 47 -21.81 -20.60 6.59
N ILE A 48 -21.46 -19.36 6.26
CA ILE A 48 -22.18 -18.55 5.27
C ILE A 48 -21.52 -18.73 3.90
N ASP A 49 -22.33 -18.92 2.86
CA ASP A 49 -21.86 -18.86 1.47
C ASP A 49 -21.56 -17.40 1.09
N TRP A 50 -20.29 -17.04 1.06
CA TRP A 50 -19.85 -15.68 0.72
C TRP A 50 -20.10 -15.29 -0.74
N PHE A 51 -20.39 -16.25 -1.59
CA PHE A 51 -20.71 -16.01 -3.00
C PHE A 51 -22.22 -15.85 -3.23
N ALA A 52 -23.04 -16.09 -2.23
CA ALA A 52 -24.49 -15.91 -2.34
C ALA A 52 -24.83 -14.44 -2.62
N PRO A 53 -25.69 -14.15 -3.63
CA PRO A 53 -26.00 -12.78 -4.04
C PRO A 53 -26.65 -11.93 -2.95
N ASP A 54 -27.41 -12.52 -2.06
CA ASP A 54 -28.06 -11.87 -0.92
C ASP A 54 -27.05 -11.45 0.14
N VAL A 55 -26.04 -12.26 0.41
CA VAL A 55 -24.94 -11.95 1.34
C VAL A 55 -24.12 -10.78 0.78
N MET A 56 -23.76 -10.82 -0.50
CA MET A 56 -23.06 -9.71 -1.15
C MET A 56 -23.90 -8.43 -1.16
N THR A 57 -25.19 -8.55 -1.47
CA THR A 57 -26.11 -7.40 -1.45
C THR A 57 -26.22 -6.79 -0.06
N SER A 58 -26.32 -7.61 0.97
CA SER A 58 -26.37 -7.16 2.37
C SER A 58 -25.08 -6.42 2.76
N TYR A 59 -23.92 -6.96 2.41
CA TYR A 59 -22.62 -6.31 2.63
C TYR A 59 -22.56 -4.91 1.97
N PHE A 60 -22.89 -4.82 0.69
CA PHE A 60 -22.86 -3.55 -0.02
C PHE A 60 -23.91 -2.55 0.47
N LYS A 61 -25.09 -3.02 0.87
CA LYS A 61 -26.10 -2.16 1.51
C LYS A 61 -25.54 -1.54 2.79
N GLN A 62 -24.89 -2.31 3.64
CA GLN A 62 -24.28 -1.80 4.87
C GLN A 62 -23.13 -0.82 4.59
N LEU A 63 -22.25 -1.16 3.63
CA LEU A 63 -21.13 -0.34 3.23
C LEU A 63 -21.58 1.01 2.68
N TYR A 64 -22.65 1.03 1.87
CA TYR A 64 -23.15 2.24 1.20
C TYR A 64 -24.33 2.92 1.91
N CYS A 65 -24.79 2.39 3.04
CA CYS A 65 -25.90 2.98 3.79
C CYS A 65 -25.59 4.39 4.34
N ARG A 66 -24.33 4.70 4.60
CA ARG A 66 -23.90 6.01 5.10
C ARG A 66 -23.66 6.96 3.94
N LYS A 67 -24.63 7.81 3.67
CA LYS A 67 -24.53 8.90 2.66
C LYS A 67 -23.33 9.83 2.87
N GLU A 68 -22.86 9.95 4.10
CA GLU A 68 -21.68 10.77 4.48
C GLU A 68 -20.36 10.25 3.87
N CYS A 69 -20.33 8.97 3.44
CA CYS A 69 -19.16 8.39 2.81
C CYS A 69 -19.10 8.65 1.29
N PHE A 70 -20.16 9.21 0.71
CA PHE A 70 -20.19 9.50 -0.72
C PHE A 70 -19.68 10.92 -0.98
N ASP A 71 -18.84 11.03 -1.99
CA ASP A 71 -18.35 12.31 -2.50
C ASP A 71 -17.58 13.15 -1.46
N VAL A 72 -16.83 12.48 -0.57
CA VAL A 72 -15.95 13.14 0.44
C VAL A 72 -15.00 14.13 -0.24
N LYS A 73 -14.54 13.83 -1.46
CA LYS A 73 -13.65 14.68 -2.27
C LYS A 73 -14.40 15.70 -3.12
N LYS A 74 -15.71 15.85 -2.93
CA LYS A 74 -16.57 16.83 -3.62
C LYS A 74 -16.51 16.73 -5.16
N MET A 75 -16.37 15.53 -5.70
CA MET A 75 -16.27 15.30 -7.15
C MET A 75 -17.52 15.79 -7.89
N LYS A 76 -18.71 15.67 -7.28
CA LYS A 76 -19.93 16.22 -7.84
C LYS A 76 -19.84 17.72 -8.04
N HIS A 77 -19.24 18.44 -7.11
CA HIS A 77 -19.06 19.91 -7.24
C HIS A 77 -18.21 20.26 -8.45
N TYR A 78 -17.17 19.50 -8.74
CA TYR A 78 -16.28 19.77 -9.87
C TYR A 78 -16.82 19.31 -11.21
N LEU A 79 -17.61 18.21 -11.25
CA LEU A 79 -18.01 17.55 -12.49
C LEU A 79 -19.46 17.86 -12.90
N TYR A 80 -20.34 18.26 -11.97
CA TYR A 80 -21.76 18.51 -12.24
C TYR A 80 -22.12 20.01 -12.18
N ASN A 81 -21.15 20.91 -12.17
CA ASN A 81 -21.45 22.33 -12.28
C ASN A 81 -21.85 22.68 -13.73
N PRO A 82 -23.10 23.14 -13.97
CA PRO A 82 -23.57 23.40 -15.34
C PRO A 82 -22.88 24.57 -16.02
N LYS A 83 -22.21 25.43 -15.25
CA LYS A 83 -21.51 26.62 -15.78
C LYS A 83 -20.04 26.35 -16.07
N GLU A 84 -19.42 25.43 -15.34
CA GLU A 84 -18.00 25.18 -15.45
C GLU A 84 -17.67 23.78 -14.94
N ILE A 85 -17.09 22.95 -15.80
CA ILE A 85 -16.62 21.62 -15.44
C ILE A 85 -15.11 21.69 -15.21
N CYS A 86 -14.68 21.45 -13.96
CA CYS A 86 -13.29 21.59 -13.54
C CYS A 86 -12.54 20.26 -13.60
N PHE A 87 -12.34 19.69 -14.81
CA PHE A 87 -11.69 18.38 -14.98
C PHE A 87 -10.29 18.32 -14.38
N ALA A 88 -9.47 19.36 -14.58
CA ALA A 88 -8.10 19.38 -14.06
C ALA A 88 -8.07 19.36 -12.52
N THR A 89 -8.97 20.11 -11.88
CA THR A 89 -9.11 20.14 -10.43
C THR A 89 -9.64 18.81 -9.92
N ALA A 90 -10.68 18.26 -10.57
CA ALA A 90 -11.22 16.94 -10.22
C ALA A 90 -10.15 15.84 -10.32
N ALA A 91 -9.34 15.83 -11.37
CA ALA A 91 -8.26 14.87 -11.55
C ALA A 91 -7.18 15.00 -10.48
N LYS A 92 -6.86 16.21 -10.05
CA LYS A 92 -5.88 16.47 -8.99
C LYS A 92 -6.39 16.02 -7.62
N GLU A 93 -7.66 16.30 -7.32
CA GLU A 93 -8.29 15.96 -6.03
C GLU A 93 -8.72 14.48 -5.96
N PHE A 94 -9.00 13.85 -7.09
CA PHE A 94 -9.39 12.46 -7.18
C PHE A 94 -8.15 11.55 -7.12
N GLN A 95 -7.74 11.23 -5.91
CA GLN A 95 -6.73 10.21 -5.66
C GLN A 95 -7.42 8.93 -5.19
N MET A 96 -7.36 7.88 -6.01
CA MET A 96 -7.90 6.56 -5.64
C MET A 96 -7.05 5.93 -4.53
N ILE A 97 -5.74 6.11 -4.62
CA ILE A 97 -4.77 5.70 -3.59
C ILE A 97 -4.10 6.99 -3.11
N GLU A 98 -4.26 7.30 -1.84
CA GLU A 98 -3.57 8.43 -1.23
C GLU A 98 -2.10 8.06 -1.05
N ASP A 99 -1.24 8.67 -1.84
CA ASP A 99 0.21 8.55 -1.67
C ASP A 99 0.66 9.50 -0.55
N ASN A 100 0.50 9.04 0.68
CA ASN A 100 0.93 9.75 1.88
C ASN A 100 2.29 9.29 2.38
N GLY A 101 2.95 8.43 1.64
CA GLY A 101 4.23 7.85 1.99
C GLY A 101 5.42 8.70 1.56
N ILE A 102 6.58 8.35 2.10
CA ILE A 102 7.88 8.89 1.71
C ILE A 102 8.67 7.78 1.04
N ASN A 103 9.22 8.09 -0.11
CA ASN A 103 10.03 7.16 -0.87
C ASN A 103 11.46 7.15 -0.30
N VAL A 104 11.93 5.97 0.07
CA VAL A 104 13.31 5.74 0.50
C VAL A 104 13.97 4.71 -0.41
N VAL A 105 15.25 4.90 -0.68
CA VAL A 105 16.04 3.95 -1.48
C VAL A 105 16.73 2.99 -0.54
N VAL A 106 16.56 1.69 -0.76
CA VAL A 106 17.26 0.66 0.03
C VAL A 106 18.58 0.28 -0.61
N CYS A 107 19.61 0.09 0.22
CA CYS A 107 20.93 -0.39 -0.21
C CYS A 107 20.88 -1.91 -0.37
N TRP A 108 20.47 -2.38 -1.56
CA TRP A 108 20.35 -3.79 -1.89
C TRP A 108 21.00 -4.10 -3.24
N ILE A 109 21.82 -5.14 -3.29
CA ILE A 109 22.52 -5.61 -4.52
C ILE A 109 23.28 -4.44 -5.20
N ASN A 110 22.84 -4.01 -6.38
CA ASN A 110 23.51 -2.99 -7.21
C ASN A 110 23.00 -1.56 -6.97
N SER A 111 22.13 -1.36 -5.98
CA SER A 111 21.57 -0.01 -5.72
C SER A 111 22.63 0.99 -5.29
N PHE A 112 23.68 0.54 -4.60
CA PHE A 112 24.79 1.39 -4.15
C PHE A 112 25.48 2.08 -5.33
N GLU A 113 25.81 1.34 -6.39
CA GLU A 113 26.44 1.91 -7.60
C GLU A 113 25.52 2.93 -8.28
N LEU A 114 24.20 2.64 -8.31
CA LEU A 114 23.21 3.54 -8.91
C LEU A 114 23.06 4.82 -8.08
N ILE A 115 23.12 4.72 -6.74
CA ILE A 115 23.09 5.88 -5.85
C ILE A 115 24.35 6.72 -6.07
N GLN A 116 25.52 6.13 -6.15
CA GLN A 116 26.77 6.86 -6.42
C GLN A 116 26.72 7.58 -7.78
N GLN A 117 26.26 6.90 -8.83
CA GLN A 117 26.06 7.52 -10.15
C GLN A 117 25.08 8.71 -10.09
N LEU A 118 24.00 8.61 -9.29
CA LEU A 118 23.04 9.68 -9.12
C LEU A 118 23.66 10.90 -8.41
N LEU A 119 24.49 10.65 -7.41
CA LEU A 119 25.19 11.72 -6.66
C LEU A 119 26.24 12.43 -7.54
N GLU A 120 27.00 11.68 -8.33
CA GLU A 120 28.06 12.19 -9.18
C GLU A 120 27.54 12.89 -10.46
N LYS A 121 26.63 12.23 -11.18
CA LYS A 121 26.20 12.64 -12.54
C LYS A 121 24.87 13.40 -12.55
N GLY A 122 24.17 13.38 -11.41
CA GLY A 122 22.80 13.92 -11.34
C GLY A 122 21.73 12.98 -11.88
N PRO A 123 20.45 13.39 -11.79
CA PRO A 123 19.33 12.58 -12.21
C PRO A 123 19.24 12.45 -13.73
N SER A 124 19.05 11.25 -14.23
CA SER A 124 18.65 10.94 -15.61
C SER A 124 17.47 9.99 -15.61
N TYR A 125 16.64 10.01 -16.64
CA TYR A 125 15.48 9.12 -16.76
C TYR A 125 15.85 7.64 -16.62
N ILE A 126 16.94 7.24 -17.28
CA ILE A 126 17.43 5.84 -17.26
C ILE A 126 17.86 5.44 -15.83
N LEU A 127 18.57 6.33 -15.17
CA LEU A 127 19.08 6.08 -13.82
C LEU A 127 17.95 6.02 -12.80
N ILE A 128 17.02 6.95 -12.85
CA ILE A 128 15.82 6.95 -12.00
C ILE A 128 14.98 5.69 -12.24
N LYS A 129 14.78 5.28 -13.49
CA LYS A 129 14.07 4.04 -13.83
C LYS A 129 14.76 2.79 -13.29
N LYS A 130 16.09 2.74 -13.28
CA LYS A 130 16.83 1.64 -12.67
C LYS A 130 16.71 1.66 -11.15
N LEU A 131 16.82 2.84 -10.56
CA LEU A 131 16.77 3.05 -9.10
C LEU A 131 15.36 2.78 -8.53
N SER A 132 14.30 2.98 -9.33
CA SER A 132 12.92 2.76 -8.88
C SER A 132 12.62 1.34 -8.37
N LYS A 133 13.42 0.35 -8.79
CA LYS A 133 13.32 -1.03 -8.29
C LYS A 133 13.77 -1.20 -6.83
N TYR A 134 14.49 -0.22 -6.30
CA TYR A 134 15.04 -0.21 -4.95
C TYR A 134 14.35 0.83 -4.07
N ILE A 135 13.24 1.40 -4.54
CA ILE A 135 12.44 2.37 -3.77
C ILE A 135 11.38 1.61 -2.97
N VAL A 136 11.35 1.90 -1.68
CA VAL A 136 10.28 1.48 -0.76
C VAL A 136 9.52 2.71 -0.33
N ASN A 137 8.20 2.64 -0.41
CA ASN A 137 7.32 3.70 0.09
C ASN A 137 6.93 3.37 1.53
N ILE A 138 7.26 4.25 2.46
CA ILE A 138 6.99 4.06 3.90
C ILE A 138 6.12 5.19 4.45
N THR A 139 5.41 4.92 5.54
CA THR A 139 4.58 5.95 6.18
C THR A 139 5.45 7.08 6.76
N LYS A 140 4.87 8.26 6.93
CA LYS A 140 5.57 9.39 7.56
C LYS A 140 6.01 9.08 8.98
N THR A 141 5.27 8.23 9.69
CA THR A 141 5.59 7.79 11.05
C THR A 141 6.83 6.91 11.03
N ASP A 142 6.84 5.89 10.15
CA ASP A 142 7.96 4.96 10.01
C ASP A 142 9.22 5.68 9.54
N PHE A 143 9.05 6.60 8.56
CA PHE A 143 10.16 7.45 8.10
C PHE A 143 10.80 8.24 9.24
N LYS A 144 9.98 8.88 10.08
CA LYS A 144 10.49 9.62 11.24
C LYS A 144 11.22 8.71 12.22
N THR A 145 10.65 7.54 12.52
CA THR A 145 11.28 6.54 13.40
C THR A 145 12.65 6.13 12.86
N LEU A 146 12.75 5.76 11.60
CA LEU A 146 14.00 5.32 10.98
C LEU A 146 15.02 6.46 10.85
N LEU A 147 14.56 7.70 10.66
CA LEU A 147 15.42 8.88 10.64
C LEU A 147 15.98 9.17 12.04
N ASP A 148 15.13 9.14 13.07
CA ASP A 148 15.53 9.35 14.47
C ASP A 148 16.51 8.26 14.95
N MET A 149 16.38 7.04 14.43
CA MET A 149 17.32 5.93 14.67
C MET A 149 18.62 6.04 13.86
N GLY A 150 18.74 7.00 12.95
CA GLY A 150 19.90 7.16 12.08
C GLY A 150 20.03 6.08 10.99
N VAL A 151 18.98 5.33 10.72
CA VAL A 151 18.93 4.27 9.70
C VAL A 151 18.80 4.85 8.31
N ILE A 152 18.11 5.98 8.19
CA ILE A 152 17.90 6.72 6.93
C ILE A 152 18.72 8.00 6.99
N SER A 153 19.39 8.33 5.89
CA SER A 153 20.02 9.61 5.70
C SER A 153 19.61 10.27 4.40
N GLU A 154 19.54 11.59 4.40
CA GLU A 154 19.37 12.38 3.19
C GLU A 154 20.72 12.56 2.51
N LYS A 155 20.92 11.97 1.34
CA LYS A 155 22.16 12.07 0.57
C LYS A 155 22.19 13.29 -0.34
N LYS A 156 21.03 13.75 -0.77
CA LYS A 156 20.81 14.94 -1.59
C LYS A 156 19.36 15.38 -1.37
N GLU A 157 19.04 16.63 -1.65
CA GLU A 157 17.69 17.18 -1.48
C GLU A 157 16.61 16.23 -2.03
N GLY A 158 15.79 15.70 -1.12
CA GLY A 158 14.71 14.75 -1.44
C GLY A 158 15.15 13.30 -1.71
N LEU A 159 16.45 12.98 -1.65
CA LEU A 159 16.95 11.61 -1.82
C LEU A 159 17.28 10.99 -0.46
N PHE A 160 16.37 10.21 0.05
CA PHE A 160 16.55 9.47 1.31
C PHE A 160 17.02 8.04 1.02
N VAL A 161 18.05 7.62 1.72
CA VAL A 161 18.69 6.30 1.54
C VAL A 161 18.75 5.59 2.89
N VAL A 162 18.43 4.31 2.87
CA VAL A 162 18.64 3.40 4.00
C VAL A 162 20.12 3.01 4.02
N ASP A 163 20.87 3.48 5.00
CA ASP A 163 22.32 3.32 5.05
C ASP A 163 22.77 1.91 5.47
N TYR A 164 21.93 1.17 6.17
CA TYR A 164 22.25 -0.15 6.70
C TYR A 164 21.61 -1.26 5.87
N LYS A 165 22.45 -2.11 5.26
CA LYS A 165 22.00 -3.31 4.53
C LYS A 165 21.19 -4.27 5.38
N GLN A 166 21.50 -4.35 6.67
CA GLN A 166 20.81 -5.22 7.63
C GLN A 166 19.34 -4.85 7.86
N GLN A 167 18.95 -3.63 7.50
CA GLN A 167 17.59 -3.15 7.67
C GLN A 167 16.65 -3.60 6.55
N TYR A 168 17.18 -4.22 5.50
CA TYR A 168 16.39 -4.74 4.38
C TYR A 168 16.67 -6.21 4.16
N ASP A 169 15.62 -7.00 4.17
CA ASP A 169 15.65 -8.44 3.89
C ASP A 169 14.85 -8.74 2.62
N GLU A 170 15.32 -9.71 1.81
CA GLU A 170 14.67 -10.03 0.53
C GLU A 170 13.29 -10.68 0.66
N HIS A 171 12.99 -11.30 1.81
CA HIS A 171 11.73 -12.00 2.05
C HIS A 171 10.70 -11.13 2.77
N ILE A 172 11.14 -10.29 3.70
CA ILE A 172 10.26 -9.47 4.55
C ILE A 172 10.32 -7.97 4.23
N GLY A 173 11.29 -7.53 3.43
CA GLY A 173 11.43 -6.13 3.02
C GLY A 173 12.15 -5.26 4.04
N LEU A 174 11.78 -3.97 4.10
CA LEU A 174 12.37 -2.99 5.03
C LEU A 174 11.80 -3.20 6.43
N CYS A 175 12.70 -3.50 7.37
CA CYS A 175 12.35 -3.73 8.78
C CYS A 175 12.40 -2.40 9.54
N ILE A 176 11.31 -2.08 10.23
CA ILE A 176 11.17 -0.84 10.99
C ILE A 176 11.55 -1.06 12.46
N ASP A 177 11.29 -2.26 12.98
CA ASP A 177 11.56 -2.64 14.36
C ASP A 177 12.94 -3.27 14.52
N ASN A 178 13.67 -2.91 15.56
CA ASN A 178 14.96 -3.52 15.89
C ASN A 178 14.87 -5.00 16.31
N ASN A 179 13.69 -5.54 16.45
CA ASN A 179 13.45 -6.91 16.95
C ASN A 179 13.59 -8.00 15.87
N TRP A 180 13.66 -7.66 14.59
CA TRP A 180 13.74 -8.64 13.51
C TRP A 180 15.00 -9.52 13.58
N ALA A 181 16.14 -8.94 14.01
CA ALA A 181 17.39 -9.67 14.14
C ALA A 181 17.31 -10.80 15.17
N ASN A 182 16.44 -10.68 16.18
CA ASN A 182 16.24 -11.69 17.19
C ASN A 182 15.24 -12.78 16.74
N GLU A 183 14.36 -12.49 15.80
CA GLU A 183 13.37 -13.46 15.27
C GLU A 183 13.98 -14.36 14.17
N VAL A 184 14.94 -13.88 13.40
CA VAL A 184 15.62 -14.65 12.34
C VAL A 184 16.67 -15.62 12.91
N LEU A 185 17.17 -15.39 14.10
CA LEU A 185 18.18 -16.26 14.75
C LEU A 185 17.57 -17.47 15.49
N ILE A 186 16.25 -17.67 15.44
CA ILE A 186 15.54 -18.78 16.14
C ILE A 186 15.08 -19.88 15.15
N GLN A 187 15.60 -19.91 13.93
CA GLN A 187 15.38 -21.02 13.00
C GLN A 187 16.64 -21.85 12.81
#